data_ea8b568231a1ac66291b05dd390277a8
#
_entry.id   ea8b568231a1ac66291b05dd390277a8
#
_cell.length_a   1.000
_cell.length_b   1.000
_cell.length_c   1.000
_cell.angle_alpha   90.00
_cell.angle_beta   90.00
_cell.angle_gamma   90.00
#
_symmetry.space_group_name_H-M   'P 1'
#
loop_
_entity.id
_entity.type
_entity.pdbx_description
1 polymer ?
#
loop_
_entity_poly.entity_id
_entity_poly.type
_entity_poly.pdbx_seq_one_letter_code
_entity_poly.pdbx_strand_id
1 'polypeptide(L)'
;TGILLLFAFLSGRAQQPRIDELECRNLKIGYEKTLHMIFPTPVKYLNMGDENIIGEVIQVCPSVIRLKSTVRDFKGETNLSVVTEDSRYYTYCISFDEGAQAVYKEGGTMPETAVLPVSDEKLTHVIYPEKIVYVDFGNTTVQVEKAENVNNIVALRAVSPFALQTNLTAIT
;
A
#
# COMPACT_ATOMS: atom_id res chain seq x y z
N THR A 1 56.76 -2.26 57.46
CA THR A 1 55.34 -1.91 57.33
C THR A 1 55.09 -1.65 55.85
N GLY A 2 54.59 -2.67 55.12
CA GLY A 2 54.25 -2.55 53.70
C GLY A 2 52.76 -2.32 53.51
N ILE A 3 52.39 -1.25 52.79
CA ILE A 3 51.03 -0.92 52.40
C ILE A 3 50.73 -1.60 51.08
N LEU A 4 49.81 -2.55 51.06
CA LEU A 4 49.34 -3.22 49.87
C LEU A 4 48.16 -2.40 49.27
N LEU A 5 48.37 -1.68 48.17
CA LEU A 5 47.31 -0.96 47.45
C LEU A 5 46.58 -1.94 46.49
N LEU A 6 45.34 -2.28 46.85
CA LEU A 6 44.45 -3.11 46.05
C LEU A 6 43.74 -2.22 45.01
N PHE A 7 44.14 -2.30 43.73
CA PHE A 7 43.42 -1.70 42.62
C PHE A 7 42.25 -2.59 42.24
N ALA A 8 41.00 -2.19 42.59
CA ALA A 8 39.80 -2.79 42.06
C ALA A 8 39.51 -2.24 40.66
N PHE A 9 39.72 -3.04 39.62
CA PHE A 9 39.23 -2.73 38.28
C PHE A 9 37.72 -2.94 38.23
N LEU A 10 36.97 -1.85 38.25
CA LEU A 10 35.55 -1.85 37.87
C LEU A 10 35.45 -2.00 36.37
N SER A 11 35.23 -3.23 35.88
CA SER A 11 34.87 -3.49 34.50
C SER A 11 33.44 -3.03 34.29
N GLY A 12 33.25 -1.78 33.89
CA GLY A 12 31.98 -1.29 33.37
C GLY A 12 31.67 -2.03 32.07
N ARG A 13 30.73 -2.98 32.09
CA ARG A 13 30.14 -3.50 30.88
C ARG A 13 29.37 -2.36 30.23
N ALA A 14 29.90 -1.81 29.15
CA ALA A 14 29.13 -0.94 28.26
C ALA A 14 27.96 -1.78 27.75
N GLN A 15 26.76 -1.41 28.15
CA GLN A 15 25.53 -2.02 27.67
C GLN A 15 25.43 -1.66 26.18
N GLN A 16 25.58 -2.66 25.30
CA GLN A 16 25.35 -2.43 23.87
C GLN A 16 23.92 -1.95 23.69
N PRO A 17 23.70 -0.91 22.87
CA PRO A 17 22.35 -0.46 22.55
C PRO A 17 21.58 -1.64 21.97
N ARG A 18 20.44 -1.95 22.57
CA ARG A 18 19.54 -2.98 22.09
C ARG A 18 18.89 -2.45 20.82
N ILE A 19 19.16 -3.10 19.71
CA ILE A 19 18.44 -2.84 18.46
C ILE A 19 17.18 -3.68 18.55
N ASP A 20 16.04 -3.01 18.71
CA ASP A 20 14.74 -3.69 18.61
C ASP A 20 14.40 -3.82 17.13
N GLU A 21 14.37 -5.06 16.64
CA GLU A 21 13.87 -5.35 15.28
C GLU A 21 12.36 -5.15 15.25
N LEU A 22 11.91 -4.32 14.32
CA LEU A 22 10.48 -4.16 14.07
C LEU A 22 9.97 -5.37 13.30
N GLU A 23 8.87 -5.93 13.75
CA GLU A 23 8.22 -7.05 13.08
C GLU A 23 7.74 -6.61 11.68
N CYS A 24 8.20 -7.33 10.65
CA CYS A 24 7.81 -7.10 9.27
C CYS A 24 6.44 -7.74 8.99
N ARG A 25 5.48 -6.95 8.53
CA ARG A 25 4.14 -7.44 8.17
C ARG A 25 4.12 -7.91 6.72
N ASN A 26 3.69 -9.14 6.51
CA ASN A 26 3.62 -9.71 5.18
C ASN A 26 2.46 -9.12 4.38
N LEU A 27 2.76 -8.59 3.19
CA LEU A 27 1.81 -8.13 2.20
C LEU A 27 2.11 -8.74 0.83
N LYS A 28 1.05 -8.90 0.05
CA LYS A 28 1.12 -9.40 -1.32
C LYS A 28 0.64 -8.34 -2.27
N ILE A 29 1.33 -8.20 -3.41
CA ILE A 29 0.95 -7.30 -4.50
C ILE A 29 0.98 -8.03 -5.83
N GLY A 30 0.14 -7.59 -6.77
CA GLY A 30 0.08 -8.12 -8.12
C GLY A 30 0.55 -7.11 -9.17
N TYR A 31 0.55 -7.57 -10.40
CA TYR A 31 0.83 -6.73 -11.56
C TYR A 31 -0.44 -6.11 -12.16
N GLU A 32 -1.56 -6.85 -12.19
CA GLU A 32 -2.83 -6.38 -12.77
C GLU A 32 -3.66 -5.52 -11.82
N LYS A 33 -3.34 -5.54 -10.52
CA LYS A 33 -4.04 -4.78 -9.49
C LYS A 33 -3.13 -3.79 -8.80
N THR A 34 -3.67 -2.65 -8.44
CA THR A 34 -3.02 -1.68 -7.55
C THR A 34 -3.53 -1.90 -6.13
N LEU A 35 -2.61 -2.09 -5.17
CA LEU A 35 -2.94 -2.13 -3.75
C LEU A 35 -3.02 -0.71 -3.21
N HIS A 36 -4.14 -0.35 -2.59
CA HIS A 36 -4.31 0.88 -1.83
C HIS A 36 -4.16 0.58 -0.34
N MET A 37 -3.19 1.22 0.31
CA MET A 37 -2.94 1.07 1.74
C MET A 37 -3.41 2.31 2.47
N ILE A 38 -4.32 2.15 3.42
CA ILE A 38 -4.95 3.23 4.19
C ILE A 38 -4.33 3.27 5.58
N PHE A 39 -3.77 4.41 5.95
CA PHE A 39 -3.15 4.66 7.26
C PHE A 39 -4.05 5.53 8.15
N PRO A 40 -3.90 5.45 9.48
CA PRO A 40 -4.69 6.26 10.41
C PRO A 40 -4.43 7.77 10.28
N THR A 41 -3.22 8.15 9.85
CA THR A 41 -2.79 9.55 9.69
C THR A 41 -2.02 9.71 8.39
N PRO A 42 -1.84 10.95 7.87
CA PRO A 42 -1.10 11.20 6.63
C PRO A 42 0.30 10.59 6.62
N VAL A 43 0.71 10.09 5.46
CA VAL A 43 2.04 9.53 5.21
C VAL A 43 3.02 10.65 4.95
N LYS A 44 4.10 10.68 5.71
CA LYS A 44 5.18 11.67 5.62
C LYS A 44 6.41 11.15 4.87
N TYR A 45 6.64 9.85 4.93
CA TYR A 45 7.78 9.18 4.29
C TYR A 45 7.36 7.82 3.75
N LEU A 46 7.82 7.53 2.55
CA LEU A 46 7.60 6.28 1.85
C LEU A 46 8.90 5.84 1.19
N ASN A 47 9.33 4.61 1.44
CA ASN A 47 10.51 4.04 0.82
C ASN A 47 10.26 2.58 0.41
N MET A 48 10.62 2.26 -0.82
CA MET A 48 10.55 0.93 -1.40
C MET A 48 11.96 0.36 -1.51
N GLY A 49 12.12 -0.91 -1.11
CA GLY A 49 13.43 -1.57 -1.07
C GLY A 49 13.94 -2.06 -2.42
N ASP A 50 13.08 -2.08 -3.44
CA ASP A 50 13.41 -2.68 -4.74
C ASP A 50 12.65 -1.95 -5.88
N GLU A 51 13.22 -1.97 -7.10
CA GLU A 51 12.63 -1.40 -8.32
C GLU A 51 11.47 -2.24 -8.89
N ASN A 52 11.29 -3.48 -8.41
CA ASN A 52 10.17 -4.34 -8.79
C ASN A 52 8.83 -3.87 -8.22
N ILE A 53 8.85 -2.88 -7.33
CA ILE A 53 7.64 -2.28 -6.78
C ILE A 53 7.67 -0.76 -7.00
N ILE A 54 6.51 -0.20 -7.27
CA ILE A 54 6.30 1.24 -7.36
C ILE A 54 5.18 1.65 -6.42
N GLY A 55 5.39 2.75 -5.71
CA GLY A 55 4.38 3.29 -4.80
C GLY A 55 4.46 4.79 -4.66
N GLU A 56 3.34 5.41 -4.36
CA GLU A 56 3.26 6.85 -4.10
C GLU A 56 2.15 7.19 -3.11
N VAL A 57 2.30 8.32 -2.45
CA VAL A 57 1.27 8.91 -1.60
C VAL A 57 0.26 9.64 -2.49
N ILE A 58 -1.04 9.37 -2.28
CA ILE A 58 -2.11 10.05 -3.01
C ILE A 58 -2.26 11.47 -2.47
N GLN A 59 -1.93 12.49 -3.28
CA GLN A 59 -1.86 13.88 -2.86
C GLN A 59 -3.19 14.44 -2.31
N VAL A 60 -4.33 14.03 -2.88
CA VAL A 60 -5.67 14.44 -2.42
C VAL A 60 -6.14 13.67 -1.19
N CYS A 61 -5.48 12.55 -0.85
CA CYS A 61 -5.77 11.71 0.32
C CYS A 61 -4.44 11.23 0.93
N PRO A 62 -3.67 12.08 1.61
CA PRO A 62 -2.28 11.77 2.00
C PRO A 62 -2.15 10.64 3.05
N SER A 63 -3.24 10.18 3.62
CA SER A 63 -3.28 8.95 4.44
C SER A 63 -3.36 7.66 3.62
N VAL A 64 -3.41 7.77 2.29
CA VAL A 64 -3.48 6.62 1.39
C VAL A 64 -2.26 6.59 0.48
N ILE A 65 -1.64 5.42 0.38
CA ILE A 65 -0.63 5.14 -0.66
C ILE A 65 -1.18 4.13 -1.64
N ARG A 66 -0.74 4.22 -2.89
CA ARG A 66 -0.92 3.16 -3.88
C ARG A 66 0.40 2.43 -4.12
N LEU A 67 0.33 1.13 -4.27
CA LEU A 67 1.47 0.24 -4.44
C LEU A 67 1.17 -0.80 -5.51
N LYS A 68 2.11 -1.07 -6.39
CA LYS A 68 1.95 -2.02 -7.49
C LYS A 68 3.28 -2.69 -7.85
N SER A 69 3.23 -3.92 -8.35
CA SER A 69 4.39 -4.54 -8.99
C SER A 69 4.64 -3.92 -10.36
N THR A 70 5.90 -3.63 -10.68
CA THR A 70 6.34 -3.15 -12.01
C THR A 70 6.58 -4.30 -12.98
N VAL A 71 6.72 -5.52 -12.45
CA VAL A 71 7.02 -6.73 -13.22
C VAL A 71 6.04 -7.84 -12.87
N ARG A 72 5.84 -8.77 -13.82
CA ARG A 72 5.09 -10.00 -13.57
C ARG A 72 5.99 -10.99 -12.84
N ASP A 73 5.52 -11.47 -11.70
CA ASP A 73 6.13 -12.56 -10.95
C ASP A 73 7.60 -12.31 -10.54
N PHE A 74 7.86 -11.25 -9.75
CA PHE A 74 9.18 -11.12 -9.11
C PHE A 74 9.37 -12.20 -8.04
N LYS A 75 10.59 -12.73 -7.96
CA LYS A 75 10.95 -13.80 -7.01
C LYS A 75 11.51 -13.20 -5.73
N GLY A 76 11.19 -13.85 -4.62
CA GLY A 76 11.66 -13.43 -3.30
C GLY A 76 10.76 -12.39 -2.67
N GLU A 77 11.35 -11.61 -1.81
CA GLU A 77 10.68 -10.62 -0.98
C GLU A 77 11.45 -9.31 -1.02
N THR A 78 10.74 -8.22 -1.06
CA THR A 78 11.28 -6.87 -0.87
C THR A 78 10.58 -6.19 0.31
N ASN A 79 10.95 -4.97 0.63
CA ASN A 79 10.35 -4.26 1.76
C ASN A 79 9.76 -2.90 1.36
N LEU A 80 8.78 -2.50 2.16
CA LEU A 80 8.19 -1.17 2.13
C LEU A 80 8.28 -0.57 3.52
N SER A 81 8.79 0.64 3.63
CA SER A 81 8.84 1.41 4.86
C SER A 81 7.97 2.65 4.75
N VAL A 82 7.13 2.87 5.75
CA VAL A 82 6.20 4.00 5.82
C VAL A 82 6.35 4.70 7.16
N VAL A 83 6.42 6.04 7.14
CA VAL A 83 6.34 6.87 8.35
C VAL A 83 5.17 7.83 8.21
N THR A 84 4.31 7.88 9.21
CA THR A 84 3.15 8.76 9.27
C THR A 84 3.45 10.04 10.04
N GLU A 85 2.59 11.06 9.94
CA GLU A 85 2.77 12.36 10.59
C GLU A 85 2.84 12.28 12.12
N ASP A 86 2.14 11.30 12.71
CA ASP A 86 2.21 10.99 14.15
C ASP A 86 3.49 10.22 14.56
N SER A 87 4.49 10.17 13.65
CA SER A 87 5.80 9.53 13.83
C SER A 87 5.76 8.02 14.05
N ARG A 88 4.70 7.35 13.65
CA ARG A 88 4.66 5.88 13.62
C ARG A 88 5.42 5.36 12.41
N TYR A 89 6.19 4.32 12.65
CA TYR A 89 6.94 3.60 11.62
C TYR A 89 6.28 2.24 11.36
N TYR A 90 6.05 1.96 10.09
CA TYR A 90 5.51 0.69 9.62
C TYR A 90 6.48 0.06 8.64
N THR A 91 6.69 -1.24 8.74
CA THR A 91 7.49 -2.01 7.79
C THR A 91 6.71 -3.21 7.29
N TYR A 92 6.80 -3.44 5.98
CA TYR A 92 6.11 -4.52 5.30
C TYR A 92 7.08 -5.31 4.45
N CYS A 93 6.95 -6.62 4.53
CA CYS A 93 7.62 -7.59 3.67
C CYS A 93 6.71 -7.89 2.48
N ILE A 94 7.13 -7.49 1.29
CA ILE A 94 6.32 -7.51 0.07
C ILE A 94 6.73 -8.68 -0.80
N SER A 95 5.77 -9.55 -1.14
CA SER A 95 5.93 -10.64 -2.10
C SER A 95 4.90 -10.52 -3.24
N PHE A 96 5.18 -11.20 -4.35
CA PHE A 96 4.28 -11.20 -5.51
C PHE A 96 3.17 -12.24 -5.36
N ASP A 97 1.92 -11.82 -5.69
CA ASP A 97 0.77 -12.71 -5.85
C ASP A 97 -0.28 -12.01 -6.71
N GLU A 98 -0.56 -12.54 -7.91
CA GLU A 98 -1.58 -11.95 -8.80
C GLU A 98 -2.99 -11.98 -8.20
N GLY A 99 -3.27 -12.90 -7.27
CA GLY A 99 -4.50 -12.97 -6.51
C GLY A 99 -4.59 -11.98 -5.35
N ALA A 100 -3.57 -11.12 -5.13
CA ALA A 100 -3.50 -10.19 -4.02
C ALA A 100 -4.73 -9.28 -3.90
N GLN A 101 -5.00 -8.85 -2.68
CA GLN A 101 -6.05 -7.88 -2.38
C GLN A 101 -5.71 -6.51 -2.97
N ALA A 102 -6.74 -5.74 -3.31
CA ALA A 102 -6.59 -4.38 -3.82
C ALA A 102 -6.61 -3.30 -2.74
N VAL A 103 -6.97 -3.64 -1.51
CA VAL A 103 -7.05 -2.70 -0.38
C VAL A 103 -6.45 -3.33 0.87
N TYR A 104 -5.68 -2.56 1.60
CA TYR A 104 -5.18 -2.86 2.94
C TYR A 104 -5.42 -1.66 3.86
N LYS A 105 -5.93 -1.88 5.06
CA LYS A 105 -6.13 -0.82 6.05
C LYS A 105 -5.31 -1.11 7.29
N GLU A 106 -4.46 -0.17 7.63
CA GLU A 106 -3.66 -0.24 8.86
C GLU A 106 -4.54 0.04 10.08
N GLY A 107 -4.81 -1.00 10.84
CA GLY A 107 -5.76 -0.95 11.95
C GLY A 107 -7.23 -0.85 11.50
N GLY A 108 -8.12 -1.44 12.24
CA GLY A 108 -9.57 -1.41 11.97
C GLY A 108 -10.06 -2.42 10.92
N THR A 109 -11.31 -2.24 10.49
CA THR A 109 -11.99 -3.14 9.56
C THR A 109 -11.61 -2.84 8.12
N MET A 110 -11.36 -3.88 7.34
CA MET A 110 -11.12 -3.76 5.90
C MET A 110 -12.36 -3.23 5.17
N PRO A 111 -12.22 -2.33 4.19
CA PRO A 111 -13.32 -1.91 3.35
C PRO A 111 -13.94 -3.07 2.58
N GLU A 112 -15.25 -3.00 2.35
CA GLU A 112 -15.94 -3.96 1.50
C GLU A 112 -15.51 -3.81 0.04
N THR A 113 -15.39 -4.95 -0.65
CA THR A 113 -15.10 -5.00 -2.07
C THR A 113 -16.24 -5.70 -2.80
N ALA A 114 -16.61 -5.19 -3.98
CA ALA A 114 -17.62 -5.79 -4.85
C ALA A 114 -16.99 -6.21 -6.18
N VAL A 115 -17.48 -7.28 -6.77
CA VAL A 115 -17.11 -7.69 -8.13
C VAL A 115 -18.13 -7.15 -9.11
N LEU A 116 -17.67 -6.35 -10.08
CA LEU A 116 -18.50 -5.75 -11.10
C LEU A 116 -18.16 -6.35 -12.48
N PRO A 117 -19.12 -6.88 -13.21
CA PRO A 117 -18.92 -7.24 -14.62
C PRO A 117 -18.85 -5.98 -15.47
N VAL A 118 -17.87 -5.93 -16.38
CA VAL A 118 -17.71 -4.86 -17.36
C VAL A 118 -17.67 -5.47 -18.76
N SER A 119 -18.10 -4.71 -19.76
CA SER A 119 -18.16 -5.13 -21.17
C SER A 119 -17.51 -4.04 -22.04
N ASP A 120 -17.02 -4.43 -23.21
CA ASP A 120 -16.56 -3.54 -24.26
C ASP A 120 -17.71 -2.94 -25.08
N GLU A 121 -18.89 -3.56 -25.01
CA GLU A 121 -20.09 -3.10 -25.73
C GLU A 121 -20.92 -2.07 -24.94
N LYS A 122 -20.87 -2.11 -23.60
CA LYS A 122 -21.74 -1.31 -22.74
C LYS A 122 -20.95 -0.58 -21.65
N LEU A 123 -21.38 0.64 -21.36
CA LEU A 123 -20.92 1.38 -20.18
C LEU A 123 -21.60 0.86 -18.91
N THR A 124 -20.81 0.56 -17.89
CA THR A 124 -21.28 0.28 -16.55
C THR A 124 -21.11 1.53 -15.70
N HIS A 125 -22.18 2.05 -15.14
CA HIS A 125 -22.13 3.20 -14.22
C HIS A 125 -22.12 2.76 -12.78
N VAL A 126 -21.14 3.24 -12.02
CA VAL A 126 -21.06 3.07 -10.57
C VAL A 126 -21.42 4.39 -9.92
N ILE A 127 -22.48 4.38 -9.09
CA ILE A 127 -23.00 5.56 -8.40
C ILE A 127 -22.63 5.45 -6.94
N TYR A 128 -21.88 6.45 -6.44
CA TYR A 128 -21.49 6.56 -5.04
C TYR A 128 -22.44 7.50 -4.29
N PRO A 129 -22.67 7.27 -2.98
CA PRO A 129 -23.51 8.16 -2.19
C PRO A 129 -22.91 9.56 -2.01
N GLU A 130 -21.58 9.67 -2.07
CA GLU A 130 -20.84 10.91 -1.84
C GLU A 130 -19.99 11.29 -3.06
N LYS A 131 -19.45 12.51 -3.02
CA LYS A 131 -18.55 13.03 -4.05
C LYS A 131 -17.27 12.20 -4.11
N ILE A 132 -16.88 11.78 -5.29
CA ILE A 132 -15.63 11.08 -5.55
C ILE A 132 -14.48 12.10 -5.59
N VAL A 133 -13.51 11.96 -4.69
CA VAL A 133 -12.30 12.79 -4.64
C VAL A 133 -11.13 12.17 -5.39
N TYR A 134 -11.10 10.83 -5.48
CA TYR A 134 -10.05 10.09 -6.15
C TYR A 134 -10.58 8.81 -6.81
N VAL A 135 -10.04 8.48 -7.98
CA VAL A 135 -10.30 7.20 -8.68
C VAL A 135 -8.98 6.68 -9.22
N ASP A 136 -8.73 5.41 -9.02
CA ASP A 136 -7.62 4.66 -9.61
C ASP A 136 -8.08 3.30 -10.13
N PHE A 137 -7.38 2.79 -11.15
CA PHE A 137 -7.66 1.48 -11.72
C PHE A 137 -6.34 0.72 -11.91
N GLY A 138 -6.39 -0.60 -11.70
CA GLY A 138 -5.21 -1.45 -11.62
C GLY A 138 -4.44 -1.55 -12.93
N ASN A 139 -5.13 -1.50 -14.07
CA ASN A 139 -4.50 -1.57 -15.41
C ASN A 139 -5.34 -0.86 -16.46
N THR A 140 -4.83 -0.80 -17.70
CA THR A 140 -5.44 -0.10 -18.83
C THR A 140 -6.48 -0.91 -19.60
N THR A 141 -6.86 -2.10 -19.13
CA THR A 141 -7.89 -2.94 -19.77
C THR A 141 -9.30 -2.43 -19.55
N VAL A 142 -9.49 -1.56 -18.55
CA VAL A 142 -10.75 -0.87 -18.27
C VAL A 142 -10.53 0.63 -18.42
N GLN A 143 -11.33 1.26 -19.26
CA GLN A 143 -11.42 2.69 -19.38
C GLN A 143 -12.38 3.22 -18.29
N VAL A 144 -11.95 4.26 -17.61
CA VAL A 144 -12.69 4.87 -16.50
C VAL A 144 -12.88 6.35 -16.80
N GLU A 145 -14.12 6.81 -16.77
CA GLU A 145 -14.48 8.20 -16.99
C GLU A 145 -15.38 8.71 -15.86
N LYS A 146 -15.12 9.91 -15.36
CA LYS A 146 -16.09 10.60 -14.50
C LYS A 146 -17.21 11.17 -15.35
N ALA A 147 -18.45 10.97 -14.91
CA ALA A 147 -19.59 11.56 -15.62
C ALA A 147 -19.50 13.09 -15.59
N GLU A 148 -19.74 13.73 -16.73
CA GLU A 148 -19.73 15.19 -16.84
C GLU A 148 -20.80 15.80 -15.93
N ASN A 149 -20.44 16.88 -15.24
CA ASN A 149 -21.33 17.64 -14.33
C ASN A 149 -21.89 16.84 -13.14
N VAL A 150 -21.41 15.62 -12.90
CA VAL A 150 -21.82 14.78 -11.77
C VAL A 150 -20.55 14.27 -11.07
N ASN A 151 -20.46 14.49 -9.77
CA ASN A 151 -19.21 14.26 -9.04
C ASN A 151 -19.17 12.95 -8.24
N ASN A 152 -20.22 12.13 -8.34
CA ASN A 152 -20.37 10.86 -7.63
C ASN A 152 -20.63 9.65 -8.55
N ILE A 153 -20.43 9.80 -9.86
CA ILE A 153 -20.63 8.73 -10.85
C ILE A 153 -19.35 8.50 -11.64
N VAL A 154 -19.01 7.22 -11.78
CA VAL A 154 -17.92 6.73 -12.65
C VAL A 154 -18.52 5.83 -13.71
N ALA A 155 -18.17 6.04 -14.96
CA ALA A 155 -18.49 5.18 -16.10
C ALA A 155 -17.31 4.26 -16.42
N LEU A 156 -17.56 2.97 -16.59
CA LEU A 156 -16.59 1.92 -16.84
C LEU A 156 -16.88 1.23 -18.16
N ARG A 157 -15.84 0.97 -18.95
CA ARG A 157 -15.92 0.15 -20.17
C ARG A 157 -14.64 -0.69 -20.29
N ALA A 158 -14.76 -1.94 -20.65
CA ALA A 158 -13.60 -2.73 -21.08
C ALA A 158 -13.09 -2.20 -22.44
N VAL A 159 -11.77 -2.07 -22.57
CA VAL A 159 -11.13 -1.67 -23.85
C VAL A 159 -11.10 -2.86 -24.81
N SER A 160 -10.93 -4.06 -24.24
CA SER A 160 -10.96 -5.34 -24.95
C SER A 160 -11.32 -6.46 -23.97
N PRO A 161 -11.72 -7.64 -24.45
CA PRO A 161 -11.91 -8.79 -23.57
C PRO A 161 -10.65 -9.08 -22.75
N PHE A 162 -10.81 -9.32 -21.45
CA PHE A 162 -9.71 -9.68 -20.56
C PHE A 162 -10.14 -10.81 -19.60
N ALA A 163 -9.19 -11.66 -19.25
CA ALA A 163 -9.45 -12.86 -18.44
C ALA A 163 -9.10 -12.64 -16.95
N LEU A 164 -8.17 -11.73 -16.64
CA LEU A 164 -7.72 -11.49 -15.27
C LEU A 164 -8.49 -10.34 -14.65
N GLN A 165 -8.82 -10.48 -13.37
CA GLN A 165 -9.44 -9.40 -12.62
C GLN A 165 -8.48 -8.23 -12.45
N THR A 166 -8.99 -7.03 -12.64
CA THR A 166 -8.34 -5.78 -12.22
C THR A 166 -9.16 -5.12 -11.11
N ASN A 167 -8.71 -4.00 -10.57
CA ASN A 167 -9.46 -3.28 -9.56
C ASN A 167 -9.77 -1.85 -9.97
N LEU A 168 -10.88 -1.36 -9.44
CA LEU A 168 -11.22 0.06 -9.36
C LEU A 168 -11.25 0.46 -7.89
N THR A 169 -10.53 1.51 -7.54
CA THR A 169 -10.59 2.11 -6.21
C THR A 169 -11.11 3.52 -6.32
N ALA A 170 -12.18 3.82 -5.58
CA ALA A 170 -12.71 5.17 -5.45
C ALA A 170 -12.66 5.60 -3.98
N ILE A 171 -12.28 6.86 -3.75
CA ILE A 171 -12.30 7.50 -2.43
C ILE A 171 -13.33 8.63 -2.51
N THR A 172 -14.27 8.62 -1.58
CA THR A 172 -15.34 9.62 -1.45
C THR A 172 -15.21 10.45 -0.19
#